data_96da400249b4d365ade2a16acdf6d41c
#
_entry.id   96da400249b4d365ade2a16acdf6d41c
#
_cell.length_a   1.000
_cell.length_b   1.000
_cell.length_c   1.000
_cell.angle_alpha   90.00
_cell.angle_beta   90.00
_cell.angle_gamma   90.00
#
_symmetry.space_group_name_H-M   'P 1'
#
loop_
_entity.id
_entity.type
_entity.pdbx_description
1 polymer ?
#
loop_
_entity_poly.entity_id
_entity_poly.type
_entity_poly.pdbx_seq_one_letter_code
_entity_poly.pdbx_strand_id
1 'polypeptide(L)'
;MQTHSKYVGGLLLKELTKLMDKHEVVGDVRGAGLFIGFELVKDRTTKEPNKALALNLIEELRNTHRVLTSVAGPYGNVLKLRPPLAFQTKDIDWLVGALDQALTKLK
;
A
#
# COMPACT_ATOMS: atom_id res chain seq x y z
N MET A 1 -20.46 -11.67 -4.87
CA MET A 1 -18.99 -11.61 -5.08
C MET A 1 -18.48 -10.19 -5.18
N GLN A 2 -19.01 -9.39 -6.10
CA GLN A 2 -18.59 -7.99 -6.22
C GLN A 2 -18.87 -7.19 -4.96
N THR A 3 -20.00 -7.43 -4.30
CA THR A 3 -20.37 -6.73 -3.07
C THR A 3 -19.36 -7.00 -1.96
N HIS A 4 -18.92 -8.26 -1.82
CA HIS A 4 -17.91 -8.63 -0.83
C HIS A 4 -16.57 -7.96 -1.12
N SER A 5 -16.14 -7.97 -2.38
CA SER A 5 -14.89 -7.35 -2.79
C SER A 5 -14.89 -5.84 -2.55
N LYS A 6 -16.02 -5.18 -2.82
CA LYS A 6 -16.15 -3.75 -2.55
C LYS A 6 -16.06 -3.45 -1.07
N TYR A 7 -16.72 -4.27 -0.24
CA TYR A 7 -16.71 -4.08 1.21
C TYR A 7 -15.30 -4.23 1.78
N VAL A 8 -14.63 -5.31 1.42
CA VAL A 8 -13.27 -5.56 1.90
C VAL A 8 -12.30 -4.51 1.36
N GLY A 9 -12.44 -4.16 0.08
CA GLY A 9 -11.59 -3.13 -0.53
C GLY A 9 -11.77 -1.77 0.13
N GLY A 10 -13.01 -1.42 0.49
CA GLY A 10 -13.29 -0.17 1.20
C GLY A 10 -12.68 -0.13 2.59
N LEU A 11 -12.76 -1.24 3.31
CA LEU A 11 -12.14 -1.34 4.64
C LEU A 11 -10.62 -1.25 4.52
N LEU A 12 -10.04 -1.94 3.55
CA LEU A 12 -8.60 -1.90 3.32
C LEU A 12 -8.14 -0.49 2.99
N LEU A 13 -8.86 0.20 2.12
CA LEU A 13 -8.54 1.58 1.76
C LEU A 13 -8.57 2.48 3.00
N LYS A 14 -9.56 2.32 3.84
CA LYS A 14 -9.69 3.10 5.08
C LYS A 14 -8.51 2.87 6.01
N GLU A 15 -8.13 1.61 6.21
CA GLU A 15 -7.02 1.27 7.10
C GLU A 15 -5.68 1.73 6.52
N LEU A 16 -5.49 1.61 5.21
CA LEU A 16 -4.27 2.10 4.56
C LEU A 16 -4.16 3.62 4.63
N THR A 17 -5.31 4.32 4.55
CA THR A 17 -5.31 5.78 4.68
C THR A 17 -4.80 6.22 6.05
N LYS A 18 -5.04 5.42 7.09
CA LYS A 18 -4.52 5.72 8.43
C LYS A 18 -3.00 5.70 8.48
N LEU A 19 -2.35 4.94 7.60
CA LEU A 19 -0.89 4.91 7.53
C LEU A 19 -0.31 6.23 7.06
N MET A 20 -1.09 7.06 6.35
CA MET A 20 -0.64 8.38 5.96
C MET A 20 -0.37 9.27 7.18
N ASP A 21 -1.15 9.10 8.25
CA ASP A 21 -0.95 9.88 9.47
C ASP A 21 0.28 9.42 10.23
N LYS A 22 0.64 8.15 10.10
CA LYS A 22 1.78 7.56 10.79
C LYS A 22 3.08 7.70 10.02
N HIS A 23 3.02 7.67 8.70
CA HIS A 23 4.20 7.69 7.83
C HIS A 23 4.10 8.82 6.81
N GLU A 24 4.94 9.84 6.97
CA GLU A 24 4.93 10.99 6.06
C GLU A 24 5.33 10.64 4.64
N VAL A 25 6.04 9.52 4.46
CA VAL A 25 6.46 9.07 3.12
C VAL A 25 5.29 8.56 2.29
N VAL A 26 4.13 8.32 2.91
CA VAL A 26 2.92 7.94 2.18
C VAL A 26 2.24 9.23 1.71
N GLY A 27 2.33 9.50 0.41
CA GLY A 27 1.79 10.73 -0.16
C GLY A 27 0.31 10.68 -0.47
N ASP A 28 -0.19 9.50 -0.83
CA ASP A 28 -1.60 9.35 -1.16
C ASP A 28 -1.98 7.87 -1.14
N VAL A 29 -3.25 7.60 -0.82
CA VAL A 29 -3.82 6.25 -0.89
C VAL A 29 -5.15 6.38 -1.61
N ARG A 30 -5.29 5.70 -2.75
CA ARG A 30 -6.52 5.82 -3.54
C ARG A 30 -6.95 4.48 -4.12
N GLY A 31 -8.26 4.27 -4.16
CA GLY A 31 -8.83 3.10 -4.80
C GLY A 31 -9.00 3.34 -6.29
N ALA A 32 -8.66 2.35 -7.10
CA ALA A 32 -8.78 2.42 -8.54
C ALA A 32 -9.25 1.07 -9.07
N GLY A 33 -10.57 0.90 -9.16
CA GLY A 33 -11.16 -0.36 -9.60
C GLY A 33 -10.89 -1.50 -8.64
N LEU A 34 -10.17 -2.51 -9.12
CA LEU A 34 -9.88 -3.71 -8.33
C LEU A 34 -8.58 -3.63 -7.54
N PHE A 35 -7.92 -2.48 -7.55
CA PHE A 35 -6.66 -2.34 -6.82
C PHE A 35 -6.59 -1.00 -6.11
N ILE A 36 -5.62 -0.91 -5.21
CA ILE A 36 -5.37 0.31 -4.43
C ILE A 36 -3.98 0.81 -4.80
N GLY A 37 -3.89 2.11 -5.09
CA GLY A 37 -2.62 2.78 -5.33
C GLY A 37 -2.11 3.39 -4.03
N PHE A 38 -0.90 3.01 -3.64
CA PHE A 38 -0.24 3.46 -2.42
C PHE A 38 0.99 4.26 -2.84
N GLU A 39 0.86 5.57 -2.86
CA GLU A 39 1.90 6.45 -3.41
C GLU A 39 2.95 6.82 -2.37
N LEU A 40 4.22 6.70 -2.75
CA LEU A 40 5.34 7.01 -1.87
C LEU A 40 6.06 8.26 -2.35
N VAL A 41 6.31 9.19 -1.43
CA VAL A 41 6.92 10.47 -1.74
C VAL A 41 8.06 10.75 -0.77
N LYS A 42 9.00 11.60 -1.20
CA LYS A 42 10.07 12.10 -0.34
C LYS A 42 9.59 13.26 0.51
N ASP A 43 8.69 14.07 -0.05
CA ASP A 43 8.14 15.25 0.59
C ASP A 43 6.67 15.36 0.22
N ARG A 44 5.82 15.40 1.22
CA ARG A 44 4.36 15.45 1.01
C ARG A 44 3.92 16.79 0.41
N THR A 45 4.65 17.85 0.70
CA THR A 45 4.33 19.18 0.17
C THR A 45 4.64 19.29 -1.30
N THR A 46 5.83 18.86 -1.72
CA THR A 46 6.25 18.93 -3.13
C THR A 46 5.79 17.71 -3.91
N LYS A 47 5.45 16.63 -3.22
CA LYS A 47 5.06 15.34 -3.81
C LYS A 47 6.16 14.73 -4.66
N GLU A 48 7.41 15.00 -4.31
CA GLU A 48 8.55 14.41 -5.01
C GLU A 48 8.50 12.88 -4.89
N PRO A 49 8.51 12.15 -6.03
CA PRO A 49 8.38 10.70 -6.00
C PRO A 49 9.55 10.02 -5.29
N ASN A 50 9.25 9.00 -4.50
CA ASN A 50 10.27 8.20 -3.82
C ASN A 50 10.32 6.80 -4.42
N LYS A 51 10.89 6.69 -5.60
CA LYS A 51 11.00 5.42 -6.31
C LYS A 51 11.87 4.43 -5.56
N ALA A 52 12.96 4.90 -4.97
CA ALA A 52 13.87 4.02 -4.24
C ALA A 52 13.16 3.35 -3.07
N LEU A 53 12.35 4.10 -2.32
CA LEU A 53 11.59 3.53 -1.22
C LEU A 53 10.55 2.53 -1.73
N ALA A 54 9.91 2.82 -2.85
CA ALA A 54 8.92 1.91 -3.44
C ALA A 54 9.55 0.56 -3.79
N LEU A 55 10.72 0.57 -4.42
CA LEU A 55 11.42 -0.65 -4.78
C LEU A 55 11.88 -1.42 -3.53
N ASN A 56 12.39 -0.72 -2.54
CA ASN A 56 12.82 -1.34 -1.29
C ASN A 56 11.63 -1.92 -0.53
N LEU A 57 10.49 -1.24 -0.57
CA LEU A 57 9.28 -1.70 0.09
C LEU A 57 8.76 -2.98 -0.55
N ILE A 58 8.76 -3.05 -1.88
CA ILE A 58 8.36 -4.26 -2.60
C ILE A 58 9.23 -5.44 -2.18
N GLU A 59 10.54 -5.23 -2.12
CA GLU A 59 11.49 -6.26 -1.76
C GLU A 59 11.30 -6.72 -0.32
N GLU A 60 11.10 -5.78 0.60
CA GLU A 60 10.88 -6.09 2.00
C GLU A 60 9.58 -6.87 2.20
N LEU A 61 8.50 -6.44 1.53
CA LEU A 61 7.21 -7.13 1.63
C LEU A 61 7.30 -8.56 1.10
N ARG A 62 8.01 -8.76 -0.01
CA ARG A 62 8.17 -10.08 -0.59
C ARG A 62 9.02 -10.99 0.29
N ASN A 63 10.15 -10.49 0.77
CA ASN A 63 11.14 -11.31 1.48
C ASN A 63 10.76 -11.58 2.93
N THR A 64 10.21 -10.59 3.62
CA THR A 64 9.91 -10.71 5.05
C THR A 64 8.46 -11.10 5.31
N HIS A 65 7.53 -10.54 4.55
CA HIS A 65 6.09 -10.70 4.80
C HIS A 65 5.39 -11.57 3.78
N ARG A 66 6.08 -11.97 2.73
CA ARG A 66 5.55 -12.81 1.65
C ARG A 66 4.36 -12.18 0.94
N VAL A 67 4.38 -10.86 0.80
CA VAL A 67 3.38 -10.10 0.08
C VAL A 67 3.93 -9.72 -1.28
N LEU A 68 3.21 -10.09 -2.34
CA LEU A 68 3.61 -9.76 -3.70
C LEU A 68 2.89 -8.50 -4.16
N THR A 69 3.67 -7.49 -4.52
CA THR A 69 3.15 -6.22 -5.02
C THR A 69 3.95 -5.80 -6.24
N SER A 70 3.48 -4.77 -6.92
CA SER A 70 4.19 -4.21 -8.07
C SER A 70 4.18 -2.69 -8.01
N VAL A 71 5.02 -2.07 -8.82
CA VAL A 71 5.12 -0.62 -8.91
C VAL A 71 4.36 -0.16 -10.14
N ALA A 72 3.70 0.98 -10.02
CA ALA A 72 2.96 1.60 -11.11
C ALA A 72 3.19 3.10 -11.12
N GLY A 73 2.58 3.78 -12.09
CA GLY A 73 2.65 5.23 -12.21
C GLY A 73 3.87 5.68 -13.02
N PRO A 74 3.82 6.94 -13.50
CA PRO A 74 4.87 7.45 -14.40
C PRO A 74 6.23 7.61 -13.71
N TYR A 75 6.26 7.69 -12.37
CA TYR A 75 7.50 7.88 -11.63
C TYR A 75 7.92 6.63 -10.88
N GLY A 76 7.20 5.51 -11.05
CA GLY A 76 7.54 4.25 -10.38
C GLY A 76 7.49 4.31 -8.86
N ASN A 77 6.63 5.16 -8.31
CA ASN A 77 6.53 5.36 -6.87
C ASN A 77 5.16 4.97 -6.28
N VAL A 78 4.31 4.37 -7.07
CA VAL A 78 2.99 3.92 -6.62
C VAL A 78 3.00 2.42 -6.44
N LEU A 79 2.77 1.97 -5.21
CA LEU A 79 2.63 0.55 -4.90
C LEU A 79 1.23 0.10 -5.28
N LYS A 80 1.14 -0.94 -6.09
CA LYS A 80 -0.13 -1.43 -6.58
C LYS A 80 -0.55 -2.64 -5.76
N LEU A 81 -1.60 -2.48 -4.96
CA LEU A 81 -2.13 -3.52 -4.10
C LEU A 81 -3.43 -4.06 -4.67
N ARG A 82 -3.46 -5.35 -4.95
CA ARG A 82 -4.65 -6.01 -5.49
C ARG A 82 -5.06 -7.15 -4.56
N PRO A 83 -6.07 -6.93 -3.70
CA PRO A 83 -6.54 -8.00 -2.83
C PRO A 83 -7.12 -9.15 -3.65
N PRO A 84 -6.77 -10.41 -3.35
CA PRO A 84 -7.39 -11.55 -4.02
C PRO A 84 -8.86 -11.67 -3.63
N LEU A 85 -9.64 -12.39 -4.44
CA LEU A 85 -11.07 -12.57 -4.19
C LEU A 85 -11.37 -13.22 -2.84
N ALA A 86 -10.47 -14.08 -2.37
CA ALA A 86 -10.62 -14.75 -1.08
C ALA A 86 -10.16 -13.90 0.10
N PHE A 87 -9.75 -12.67 -0.14
CA PHE A 87 -9.26 -11.75 0.90
C PHE A 87 -10.41 -11.42 1.87
N GLN A 88 -10.15 -11.58 3.15
CA GLN A 88 -11.15 -11.36 4.20
C GLN A 88 -10.71 -10.23 5.13
N THR A 89 -11.63 -9.82 6.02
CA THR A 89 -11.33 -8.72 6.94
C THR A 89 -10.15 -9.01 7.84
N LYS A 90 -9.95 -10.27 8.24
CA LYS A 90 -8.78 -10.66 9.05
C LYS A 90 -7.47 -10.46 8.30
N ASP A 91 -7.51 -10.55 6.98
CA ASP A 91 -6.32 -10.37 6.14
C ASP A 91 -5.93 -8.90 6.02
N ILE A 92 -6.87 -7.99 6.24
CA ILE A 92 -6.61 -6.55 6.23
C ILE A 92 -5.59 -6.19 7.31
N ASP A 93 -5.81 -6.67 8.53
CA ASP A 93 -4.89 -6.37 9.63
C ASP A 93 -3.50 -6.91 9.35
N TRP A 94 -3.40 -8.11 8.77
CA TRP A 94 -2.13 -8.69 8.39
C TRP A 94 -1.40 -7.84 7.34
N LEU A 95 -2.10 -7.43 6.29
CA LEU A 95 -1.49 -6.64 5.21
C LEU A 95 -1.09 -5.26 5.69
N VAL A 96 -1.97 -4.58 6.41
CA VAL A 96 -1.68 -3.24 6.94
C VAL A 96 -0.52 -3.29 7.93
N GLY A 97 -0.51 -4.32 8.78
CA GLY A 97 0.60 -4.53 9.72
C GLY A 97 1.93 -4.77 9.00
N ALA A 98 1.90 -5.53 7.90
CA ALA A 98 3.10 -5.79 7.12
C ALA A 98 3.64 -4.49 6.50
N LEU A 99 2.75 -3.67 5.93
CA LEU A 99 3.14 -2.38 5.36
C LEU A 99 3.70 -1.44 6.44
N ASP A 100 3.04 -1.38 7.58
CA ASP A 100 3.47 -0.53 8.68
C ASP A 100 4.87 -0.93 9.18
N GLN A 101 5.09 -2.23 9.38
CA GLN A 101 6.38 -2.73 9.84
C GLN A 101 7.47 -2.48 8.80
N ALA A 102 7.18 -2.72 7.53
CA ALA A 102 8.14 -2.52 6.46
C ALA A 102 8.52 -1.04 6.33
N LEU A 103 7.54 -0.14 6.39
CA LEU A 103 7.79 1.30 6.33
C LEU A 103 8.62 1.77 7.53
N THR A 104 8.33 1.26 8.70
CA THR A 104 9.08 1.61 9.91
C THR A 104 10.53 1.16 9.79
N LYS A 105 10.76 -0.02 9.24
CA LYS A 105 12.10 -0.57 9.08
C LYS A 105 12.92 0.21 8.05
N LEU A 106 12.28 0.65 6.96
CA LEU A 106 12.97 1.27 5.83
C LEU A 106 13.17 2.79 5.98
N LYS A 107 12.58 3.39 6.97
CA LYS A 107 12.72 4.84 7.21
C LYS A 107 14.14 5.22 7.60
#